data_50b654512470c11b14a11b88886d0a94
#
_entry.id   50b654512470c11b14a11b88886d0a94
#
_cell.length_a   1.000
_cell.length_b   1.000
_cell.length_c   1.000
_cell.angle_alpha   90.00
_cell.angle_beta   90.00
_cell.angle_gamma   90.00
#
_symmetry.space_group_name_H-M   'P 1'
#
loop_
_entity.id
_entity.type
_entity.pdbx_description
1 polymer ?
#
loop_
_entity_poly.entity_id
_entity_poly.type
_entity_poly.pdbx_seq_one_letter_code
_entity_poly.pdbx_strand_id
1 'polypeptide(L)'
;MRTGTAFVVGLSLVSGLAFLAPPADDGRATGSAAAAAQAFMRSLSDAERAKSVRPLGDGQRTHWYFARGDRPGLFLRDMDDDTRRATLALVDAFLSSAGREQWRLIRVVEAINAVHEREAGVKPPTYGDDLYAVHFFGSPADPAWAFEIEGHHFVLHAAVVDGVATVTPVFTGSFPAQVAEGSDAGKRPLGAAVEVAFELARALDEAQRKTARIMDATPADVLWAVGSDAKPPEMRGVARTAMTAPQRALLDRLLAVHAGLLAEGVADAQLREWRAKHAGELTFAFVGETDLAKPHYYRIATPCFTIEYDSTNADASHVHCVWSDPARNFGGDALRAHLAREHGGAAQSQPKAE
;
A
#
# COMPACT_ATOMS: atom_id res chain seq x y z
N MET A 1 13.57 -58.30 -36.24
CA MET A 1 12.36 -57.74 -35.71
C MET A 1 12.75 -57.01 -34.41
N ARG A 2 12.82 -55.70 -34.41
CA ARG A 2 12.98 -54.84 -33.21
C ARG A 2 11.86 -53.84 -33.25
N THR A 3 10.96 -53.98 -32.32
CA THR A 3 9.82 -53.08 -32.11
C THR A 3 10.30 -51.83 -31.34
N GLY A 4 10.22 -50.68 -31.98
CA GLY A 4 10.49 -49.40 -31.35
C GLY A 4 9.19 -48.88 -30.70
N THR A 5 9.28 -48.63 -29.41
CA THR A 5 8.20 -47.97 -28.60
C THR A 5 8.38 -46.45 -28.69
N ALA A 6 7.43 -45.77 -29.31
CA ALA A 6 7.39 -44.31 -29.34
C ALA A 6 6.81 -43.81 -28.03
N PHE A 7 7.58 -43.00 -27.31
CA PHE A 7 7.11 -42.21 -26.15
C PHE A 7 6.43 -40.94 -26.68
N VAL A 8 5.13 -40.83 -26.46
CA VAL A 8 4.37 -39.60 -26.65
C VAL A 8 4.51 -38.77 -25.37
N VAL A 9 5.27 -37.68 -25.42
CA VAL A 9 5.34 -36.69 -24.36
C VAL A 9 4.09 -35.81 -24.49
N GLY A 10 3.13 -36.02 -23.62
CA GLY A 10 1.96 -35.17 -23.48
C GLY A 10 2.35 -33.80 -22.90
N LEU A 11 2.28 -32.77 -23.72
CA LEU A 11 2.43 -31.38 -23.28
C LEU A 11 1.13 -30.95 -22.62
N SER A 12 1.09 -30.96 -21.30
CA SER A 12 -0.04 -30.40 -20.52
C SER A 12 0.00 -28.87 -20.64
N LEU A 13 -0.91 -28.33 -21.43
CA LEU A 13 -1.25 -26.91 -21.45
C LEU A 13 -1.87 -26.56 -20.09
N VAL A 14 -1.09 -25.96 -19.20
CA VAL A 14 -1.61 -25.28 -18.01
C VAL A 14 -2.25 -23.97 -18.50
N SER A 15 -3.55 -24.01 -18.68
CA SER A 15 -4.37 -22.83 -19.01
C SER A 15 -4.32 -21.86 -17.85
N GLY A 16 -3.63 -20.73 -18.03
CA GLY A 16 -3.58 -19.62 -17.09
C GLY A 16 -4.91 -18.86 -17.01
N LEU A 17 -5.89 -19.40 -16.31
CA LEU A 17 -7.19 -18.79 -16.00
C LEU A 17 -7.46 -18.83 -14.48
N ALA A 18 -6.50 -18.33 -13.69
CA ALA A 18 -6.62 -18.30 -12.23
C ALA A 18 -6.95 -16.91 -11.65
N PHE A 19 -7.42 -15.95 -12.46
CA PHE A 19 -7.79 -14.60 -11.97
C PHE A 19 -9.32 -14.34 -11.92
N LEU A 20 -10.15 -15.36 -12.15
CA LEU A 20 -11.61 -15.26 -12.08
C LEU A 20 -12.18 -16.24 -11.03
N ALA A 21 -11.61 -16.20 -9.84
CA ALA A 21 -12.36 -16.80 -8.71
C ALA A 21 -13.52 -15.84 -8.38
N PRO A 22 -14.73 -16.38 -8.10
CA PRO A 22 -15.83 -15.54 -7.63
C PRO A 22 -15.40 -14.83 -6.33
N PRO A 23 -15.94 -13.63 -6.03
CA PRO A 23 -15.56 -12.89 -4.84
C PRO A 23 -15.80 -13.77 -3.61
N ALA A 24 -14.74 -13.98 -2.83
CA ALA A 24 -14.84 -14.57 -1.52
C ALA A 24 -15.71 -13.66 -0.64
N ASP A 25 -16.46 -14.25 0.26
CA ASP A 25 -17.42 -13.63 1.17
C ASP A 25 -16.87 -12.31 1.77
N ASP A 26 -17.31 -11.16 1.23
CA ASP A 26 -16.92 -9.81 1.63
C ASP A 26 -17.17 -9.51 3.14
N GLY A 27 -17.99 -10.35 3.81
CA GLY A 27 -18.36 -10.17 5.22
C GLY A 27 -17.29 -10.58 6.23
N ARG A 28 -16.29 -11.41 5.87
CA ARG A 28 -15.30 -11.92 6.85
C ARG A 28 -14.19 -10.93 7.16
N ALA A 29 -13.64 -10.27 6.16
CA ALA A 29 -12.53 -9.30 6.38
C ALA A 29 -13.04 -8.05 7.11
N THR A 30 -14.23 -7.57 6.76
CA THR A 30 -14.87 -6.41 7.42
C THR A 30 -15.35 -6.74 8.82
N GLY A 31 -15.81 -7.98 9.09
CA GLY A 31 -16.15 -8.44 10.43
C GLY A 31 -14.95 -8.45 11.39
N SER A 32 -13.77 -8.85 10.90
CA SER A 32 -12.53 -8.82 11.68
C SER A 32 -12.05 -7.40 11.95
N ALA A 33 -12.12 -6.50 10.95
CA ALA A 33 -11.73 -5.09 11.10
C ALA A 33 -12.66 -4.35 12.06
N ALA A 34 -13.98 -4.57 11.98
CA ALA A 34 -14.94 -3.97 12.92
C ALA A 34 -14.71 -4.46 14.37
N ALA A 35 -14.45 -5.74 14.56
CA ALA A 35 -14.15 -6.31 15.88
C ALA A 35 -12.84 -5.73 16.45
N ALA A 36 -11.78 -5.60 15.63
CA ALA A 36 -10.52 -4.99 16.01
C ALA A 36 -10.68 -3.49 16.34
N ALA A 37 -11.46 -2.76 15.53
CA ALA A 37 -11.78 -1.35 15.79
C ALA A 37 -12.55 -1.17 17.11
N GLN A 38 -13.51 -2.03 17.40
CA GLN A 38 -14.21 -2.01 18.69
C GLN A 38 -13.28 -2.34 19.86
N ALA A 39 -12.33 -3.27 19.68
CA ALA A 39 -11.33 -3.60 20.72
C ALA A 39 -10.40 -2.40 20.97
N PHE A 40 -9.90 -1.75 19.92
CA PHE A 40 -9.16 -0.51 20.02
C PHE A 40 -9.94 0.58 20.78
N MET A 41 -11.18 0.83 20.39
CA MET A 41 -12.03 1.83 21.06
C MET A 41 -12.27 1.53 22.55
N ARG A 42 -12.33 0.25 22.94
CA ARG A 42 -12.49 -0.13 24.35
C ARG A 42 -11.20 0.00 25.17
N SER A 43 -10.03 -0.13 24.54
CA SER A 43 -8.73 -0.03 25.25
C SER A 43 -8.37 1.41 25.60
N LEU A 44 -8.92 2.40 24.90
CA LEU A 44 -8.58 3.82 25.08
C LEU A 44 -9.04 4.36 26.43
N SER A 45 -8.10 4.93 27.19
CA SER A 45 -8.41 5.87 28.26
C SER A 45 -9.03 7.16 27.72
N ASP A 46 -9.64 7.97 28.59
CA ASP A 46 -10.22 9.27 28.18
C ASP A 46 -9.17 10.20 27.56
N ALA A 47 -7.93 10.19 28.08
CA ALA A 47 -6.84 11.01 27.57
C ALA A 47 -6.35 10.54 26.18
N GLU A 48 -6.26 9.23 25.95
CA GLU A 48 -5.89 8.66 24.66
C GLU A 48 -7.00 8.88 23.62
N ARG A 49 -8.26 8.70 24.03
CA ARG A 49 -9.42 8.99 23.20
C ARG A 49 -9.46 10.43 22.73
N ALA A 50 -9.19 11.38 23.60
CA ALA A 50 -9.12 12.81 23.26
C ALA A 50 -8.04 13.13 22.21
N LYS A 51 -6.93 12.36 22.21
CA LYS A 51 -5.84 12.51 21.22
C LYS A 51 -6.14 11.84 19.87
N SER A 52 -6.83 10.69 19.89
CA SER A 52 -6.92 9.81 18.71
C SER A 52 -8.30 9.78 18.04
N VAL A 53 -9.40 10.05 18.74
CA VAL A 53 -10.74 9.91 18.19
C VAL A 53 -11.29 11.26 17.74
N ARG A 54 -11.79 11.31 16.50
CA ARG A 54 -12.31 12.53 15.86
C ARG A 54 -13.66 12.26 15.18
N PRO A 55 -14.45 13.28 14.90
CA PRO A 55 -15.62 13.15 14.04
C PRO A 55 -15.24 12.60 12.66
N LEU A 56 -16.14 11.83 12.03
CA LEU A 56 -15.89 11.25 10.70
C LEU A 56 -15.63 12.31 9.62
N GLY A 57 -16.21 13.50 9.74
CA GLY A 57 -16.02 14.63 8.84
C GLY A 57 -14.82 15.52 9.15
N ASP A 58 -13.97 15.15 10.11
CA ASP A 58 -12.79 15.95 10.47
C ASP A 58 -11.79 16.02 9.30
N GLY A 59 -11.25 17.21 9.03
CA GLY A 59 -10.32 17.47 7.94
C GLY A 59 -9.00 16.72 8.08
N GLN A 60 -8.59 16.36 9.30
CA GLN A 60 -7.39 15.55 9.55
C GLN A 60 -7.44 14.23 8.78
N ARG A 61 -8.61 13.64 8.54
CA ARG A 61 -8.79 12.37 7.82
C ARG A 61 -8.16 12.34 6.42
N THR A 62 -7.97 13.48 5.80
CA THR A 62 -7.38 13.61 4.44
C THR A 62 -5.97 14.21 4.45
N HIS A 63 -5.42 14.50 5.62
CA HIS A 63 -4.03 14.89 5.77
C HIS A 63 -3.20 13.68 6.13
N TRP A 64 -2.02 13.56 5.52
CA TRP A 64 -1.11 12.48 5.82
C TRP A 64 0.35 12.89 5.57
N TYR A 65 1.26 12.20 6.26
CA TYR A 65 2.67 12.51 6.20
C TYR A 65 3.52 11.27 6.46
N PHE A 66 4.46 10.97 5.58
CA PHE A 66 5.28 9.75 5.66
C PHE A 66 6.75 10.00 6.04
N ALA A 67 7.17 11.27 6.16
CA ALA A 67 8.53 11.60 6.59
C ALA A 67 8.65 11.60 8.13
N ARG A 68 9.89 11.67 8.61
CA ARG A 68 10.17 11.82 10.05
C ARG A 68 9.69 13.18 10.57
N GLY A 69 9.22 13.24 11.80
CA GLY A 69 8.80 14.48 12.45
C GLY A 69 7.57 14.33 13.33
N ASP A 70 7.24 15.41 14.01
CA ASP A 70 6.03 15.48 14.83
C ASP A 70 4.79 15.53 13.96
N ARG A 71 3.74 14.86 14.43
CA ARG A 71 2.42 14.81 13.80
C ARG A 71 1.33 14.73 14.86
N PRO A 72 0.09 15.13 14.53
CA PRO A 72 -1.02 14.95 15.46
C PRO A 72 -1.35 13.47 15.66
N GLY A 73 -2.14 13.15 16.70
CA GLY A 73 -2.61 11.80 16.97
C GLY A 73 -2.05 11.18 18.25
N LEU A 74 -2.40 9.94 18.48
CA LEU A 74 -1.89 9.15 19.61
C LEU A 74 -0.75 8.25 19.10
N PHE A 75 0.48 8.51 19.59
CA PHE A 75 1.63 7.69 19.19
C PHE A 75 1.66 6.34 19.89
N LEU A 76 2.16 5.31 19.22
CA LEU A 76 2.35 3.97 19.82
C LEU A 76 3.19 4.03 21.08
N ARG A 77 4.21 4.91 21.16
CA ARG A 77 5.06 5.11 22.34
C ARG A 77 4.31 5.65 23.55
N ASP A 78 3.20 6.34 23.36
CA ASP A 78 2.39 6.97 24.40
C ASP A 78 1.24 6.08 24.88
N MET A 79 1.08 4.89 24.28
CA MET A 79 0.04 3.91 24.63
C MET A 79 0.53 2.96 25.72
N ASP A 80 -0.39 2.50 26.56
CA ASP A 80 -0.15 1.31 27.37
C ASP A 80 -0.08 0.05 26.51
N ASP A 81 0.30 -1.07 27.11
CA ASP A 81 0.49 -2.34 26.38
C ASP A 81 -0.82 -2.88 25.78
N ASP A 82 -1.97 -2.66 26.42
CA ASP A 82 -3.27 -3.14 25.94
C ASP A 82 -3.74 -2.32 24.75
N THR A 83 -3.65 -1.00 24.84
CA THR A 83 -3.98 -0.09 23.74
C THR A 83 -3.04 -0.29 22.56
N ARG A 84 -1.74 -0.45 22.80
CA ARG A 84 -0.76 -0.73 21.75
C ARG A 84 -1.08 -2.05 21.02
N ARG A 85 -1.38 -3.13 21.75
CA ARG A 85 -1.78 -4.41 21.14
C ARG A 85 -3.05 -4.29 20.31
N ALA A 86 -4.06 -3.59 20.83
CA ALA A 86 -5.31 -3.39 20.10
C ALA A 86 -5.11 -2.55 18.84
N THR A 87 -4.25 -1.53 18.89
CA THR A 87 -3.87 -0.72 17.72
C THR A 87 -3.18 -1.56 16.65
N LEU A 88 -2.17 -2.35 17.02
CA LEU A 88 -1.47 -3.22 16.07
C LEU A 88 -2.41 -4.28 15.48
N ALA A 89 -3.31 -4.85 16.28
CA ALA A 89 -4.32 -5.78 15.79
C ALA A 89 -5.31 -5.13 14.82
N LEU A 90 -5.63 -3.85 14.99
CA LEU A 90 -6.46 -3.09 14.06
C LEU A 90 -5.74 -2.88 12.72
N VAL A 91 -4.46 -2.51 12.72
CA VAL A 91 -3.65 -2.45 11.48
C VAL A 91 -3.61 -3.80 10.80
N ASP A 92 -3.35 -4.87 11.55
CA ASP A 92 -3.24 -6.23 11.06
C ASP A 92 -4.55 -6.77 10.42
N ALA A 93 -5.70 -6.21 10.81
CA ALA A 93 -6.99 -6.60 10.24
C ALA A 93 -7.16 -6.18 8.77
N PHE A 94 -6.40 -5.18 8.30
CA PHE A 94 -6.39 -4.74 6.89
C PHE A 94 -5.27 -5.38 6.07
N LEU A 95 -4.35 -6.12 6.72
CA LEU A 95 -3.17 -6.69 6.09
C LEU A 95 -3.26 -8.22 6.02
N SER A 96 -2.74 -8.79 4.93
CA SER A 96 -2.48 -10.22 4.82
C SER A 96 -1.29 -10.64 5.70
N SER A 97 -0.96 -11.93 5.75
CA SER A 97 0.27 -12.39 6.40
C SER A 97 1.53 -11.75 5.78
N ALA A 98 1.57 -11.58 4.46
CA ALA A 98 2.67 -10.91 3.77
C ALA A 98 2.72 -9.42 4.10
N GLY A 99 1.57 -8.74 4.17
CA GLY A 99 1.49 -7.33 4.56
C GLY A 99 1.93 -7.10 6.01
N ARG A 100 1.51 -7.96 6.93
CA ARG A 100 1.97 -7.93 8.33
C ARG A 100 3.47 -8.14 8.46
N GLU A 101 4.04 -9.06 7.69
CA GLU A 101 5.51 -9.27 7.67
C GLU A 101 6.23 -8.05 7.09
N GLN A 102 5.73 -7.44 6.01
CA GLN A 102 6.29 -6.19 5.47
C GLN A 102 6.25 -5.07 6.52
N TRP A 103 5.10 -4.85 7.16
CA TRP A 103 4.91 -3.87 8.23
C TRP A 103 5.87 -4.12 9.41
N ARG A 104 6.01 -5.39 9.84
CA ARG A 104 6.96 -5.78 10.88
C ARG A 104 8.40 -5.45 10.49
N LEU A 105 8.82 -5.78 9.27
CA LEU A 105 10.19 -5.53 8.79
C LEU A 105 10.49 -4.02 8.68
N ILE A 106 9.54 -3.19 8.26
CA ILE A 106 9.69 -1.72 8.27
C ILE A 106 9.99 -1.25 9.69
N ARG A 107 9.21 -1.68 10.68
CA ARG A 107 9.42 -1.31 12.08
C ARG A 107 10.75 -1.84 12.64
N VAL A 108 11.22 -3.00 12.22
CA VAL A 108 12.56 -3.51 12.58
C VAL A 108 13.66 -2.57 12.07
N VAL A 109 13.55 -2.10 10.82
CA VAL A 109 14.51 -1.11 10.28
C VAL A 109 14.46 0.19 11.07
N GLU A 110 13.27 0.69 11.40
CA GLU A 110 13.10 1.91 12.22
C GLU A 110 13.72 1.75 13.62
N ALA A 111 13.56 0.59 14.25
CA ALA A 111 14.15 0.30 15.56
C ALA A 111 15.69 0.26 15.51
N ILE A 112 16.27 -0.37 14.49
CA ILE A 112 17.72 -0.41 14.28
C ILE A 112 18.26 1.01 14.08
N ASN A 113 17.64 1.81 13.22
CA ASN A 113 18.04 3.19 12.99
C ASN A 113 17.96 4.04 14.28
N ALA A 114 16.94 3.81 15.12
CA ALA A 114 16.85 4.48 16.42
C ALA A 114 18.00 4.12 17.38
N VAL A 115 18.50 2.89 17.32
CA VAL A 115 19.71 2.49 18.07
C VAL A 115 20.92 3.25 17.55
N HIS A 116 21.16 3.26 16.24
CA HIS A 116 22.28 3.97 15.61
C HIS A 116 22.24 5.48 15.89
N GLU A 117 21.06 6.12 15.86
CA GLU A 117 20.93 7.54 16.22
C GLU A 117 21.30 7.80 17.69
N ARG A 118 20.86 6.93 18.62
CA ARG A 118 21.22 7.07 20.04
C ARG A 118 22.73 6.92 20.27
N GLU A 119 23.37 5.96 19.61
CA GLU A 119 24.82 5.76 19.64
C GLU A 119 25.57 6.95 19.05
N ALA A 120 25.03 7.58 18.00
CA ALA A 120 25.52 8.82 17.40
C ALA A 120 25.21 10.08 18.25
N GLY A 121 24.52 9.94 19.39
CA GLY A 121 24.22 11.03 20.30
C GLY A 121 22.97 11.85 19.99
N VAL A 122 22.14 11.43 19.02
CA VAL A 122 20.85 12.07 18.68
C VAL A 122 19.83 11.82 19.81
N LYS A 123 19.28 12.90 20.37
CA LYS A 123 18.35 12.84 21.52
C LYS A 123 17.25 13.90 21.39
N PRO A 124 15.94 13.50 21.34
CA PRO A 124 15.48 12.13 21.17
C PRO A 124 15.80 11.59 19.75
N PRO A 125 15.83 10.27 19.57
CA PRO A 125 15.95 9.69 18.22
C PRO A 125 14.76 10.10 17.35
N THR A 126 15.01 10.25 16.06
CA THR A 126 14.00 10.60 15.05
C THR A 126 13.44 9.38 14.32
N TYR A 127 14.12 8.23 14.47
CA TYR A 127 13.62 6.90 14.10
C TYR A 127 13.05 6.17 15.33
N GLY A 128 12.14 5.25 15.11
CA GLY A 128 11.58 4.40 16.16
C GLY A 128 10.43 3.53 15.65
N ASP A 129 10.38 2.28 16.15
CA ASP A 129 9.30 1.34 15.84
C ASP A 129 7.96 1.68 16.52
N ASP A 130 7.95 2.70 17.35
CA ASP A 130 6.84 3.25 18.11
C ASP A 130 6.49 4.71 17.77
N LEU A 131 7.17 5.29 16.77
CA LEU A 131 6.94 6.64 16.26
C LEU A 131 5.85 6.69 15.18
N TYR A 132 4.77 5.93 15.37
CA TYR A 132 3.59 5.91 14.53
C TYR A 132 2.40 6.48 15.30
N ALA A 133 1.73 7.48 14.71
CA ALA A 133 0.55 8.12 15.26
C ALA A 133 -0.72 7.53 14.65
N VAL A 134 -1.79 7.44 15.44
CA VAL A 134 -3.08 6.94 14.99
C VAL A 134 -4.19 7.96 15.19
N HIS A 135 -5.14 7.95 14.24
CA HIS A 135 -6.44 8.56 14.37
C HIS A 135 -7.54 7.57 14.06
N PHE A 136 -8.66 7.71 14.75
CA PHE A 136 -9.90 7.01 14.46
C PHE A 136 -11.00 8.04 14.22
N PHE A 137 -11.75 7.88 13.14
CA PHE A 137 -12.78 8.84 12.70
C PHE A 137 -14.16 8.19 12.75
N GLY A 138 -15.07 8.77 13.51
CA GLY A 138 -16.41 8.23 13.74
C GLY A 138 -16.46 7.14 14.79
N SER A 139 -17.35 6.17 14.64
CA SER A 139 -17.53 5.05 15.56
C SER A 139 -17.59 3.72 14.80
N PRO A 140 -16.92 2.65 15.28
CA PRO A 140 -17.00 1.33 14.64
C PRO A 140 -18.37 0.64 14.79
N ALA A 141 -19.30 1.25 15.53
CA ALA A 141 -20.71 0.84 15.61
C ALA A 141 -21.56 1.45 14.49
N ASP A 142 -21.06 2.49 13.82
CA ASP A 142 -21.77 3.18 12.75
C ASP A 142 -21.50 2.50 11.38
N PRO A 143 -22.38 2.69 10.40
CA PRO A 143 -22.19 2.16 9.05
C PRO A 143 -20.94 2.69 8.34
N ALA A 144 -20.41 3.86 8.76
CA ALA A 144 -19.19 4.44 8.22
C ALA A 144 -18.25 4.92 9.33
N TRP A 145 -16.98 4.51 9.19
CA TRP A 145 -15.87 4.93 10.04
C TRP A 145 -14.54 4.84 9.29
N ALA A 146 -13.53 5.50 9.79
CA ALA A 146 -12.20 5.42 9.21
C ALA A 146 -11.12 5.31 10.30
N PHE A 147 -9.97 4.80 9.90
CA PHE A 147 -8.79 4.63 10.73
C PHE A 147 -7.55 5.03 9.94
N GLU A 148 -6.63 5.68 10.60
CA GLU A 148 -5.36 6.09 10.03
C GLU A 148 -4.25 5.72 10.99
N ILE A 149 -3.18 5.13 10.48
CA ILE A 149 -1.88 5.05 11.13
C ILE A 149 -0.84 5.64 10.21
N GLU A 150 -0.03 6.55 10.73
CA GLU A 150 1.03 7.19 9.97
C GLU A 150 2.33 7.33 10.76
N GLY A 151 3.42 7.11 10.08
CA GLY A 151 4.77 7.25 10.60
C GLY A 151 5.79 7.27 9.49
N HIS A 152 7.06 7.30 9.83
CA HIS A 152 8.10 7.17 8.85
C HIS A 152 8.00 5.81 8.16
N HIS A 153 7.99 5.80 6.83
CA HIS A 153 7.95 4.63 5.97
C HIS A 153 6.71 3.73 6.03
N PHE A 154 5.67 4.12 6.78
CA PHE A 154 4.40 3.40 6.74
C PHE A 154 3.23 4.34 7.00
N VAL A 155 2.29 4.35 6.06
CA VAL A 155 1.00 5.04 6.19
C VAL A 155 -0.10 4.14 5.65
N LEU A 156 -1.16 3.98 6.41
CA LEU A 156 -2.35 3.24 6.02
C LEU A 156 -3.60 4.06 6.36
N HIS A 157 -4.38 4.40 5.34
CA HIS A 157 -5.71 4.98 5.51
C HIS A 157 -6.75 3.91 5.23
N ALA A 158 -7.48 3.50 6.24
CA ALA A 158 -8.58 2.56 6.09
C ALA A 158 -9.91 3.28 6.29
N ALA A 159 -10.87 3.06 5.40
CA ALA A 159 -12.24 3.48 5.57
C ALA A 159 -13.17 2.28 5.36
N VAL A 160 -14.14 2.13 6.24
CA VAL A 160 -15.21 1.12 6.13
C VAL A 160 -16.52 1.86 5.94
N VAL A 161 -17.22 1.56 4.87
CA VAL A 161 -18.52 2.16 4.54
C VAL A 161 -19.47 1.06 4.14
N ASP A 162 -20.58 0.94 4.85
CA ASP A 162 -21.61 -0.10 4.63
C ASP A 162 -21.00 -1.52 4.56
N GLY A 163 -20.01 -1.79 5.43
CA GLY A 163 -19.30 -3.07 5.50
C GLY A 163 -18.23 -3.29 4.43
N VAL A 164 -17.92 -2.33 3.56
CA VAL A 164 -16.86 -2.44 2.55
C VAL A 164 -15.66 -1.62 2.99
N ALA A 165 -14.50 -2.26 3.06
CA ALA A 165 -13.23 -1.62 3.42
C ALA A 165 -12.44 -1.16 2.18
N THR A 166 -11.87 0.04 2.25
CA THR A 166 -10.86 0.57 1.32
C THR A 166 -9.65 1.07 2.10
N VAL A 167 -8.46 1.03 1.51
CA VAL A 167 -7.20 1.30 2.24
C VAL A 167 -6.25 2.26 1.51
N THR A 168 -6.75 3.07 0.60
CA THR A 168 -5.89 4.04 -0.10
C THR A 168 -6.10 5.47 0.41
N PRO A 169 -5.06 6.33 0.32
CA PRO A 169 -3.70 5.98 -0.07
C PRO A 169 -3.02 5.08 0.96
N VAL A 170 -2.16 4.17 0.48
CA VAL A 170 -1.26 3.41 1.34
C VAL A 170 0.17 3.65 0.89
N PHE A 171 1.05 3.91 1.85
CA PHE A 171 2.47 4.16 1.60
C PHE A 171 3.33 3.23 2.43
N THR A 172 4.38 2.71 1.80
CA THR A 172 5.42 1.92 2.47
C THR A 172 6.80 2.36 2.00
N GLY A 173 7.79 2.28 2.87
CA GLY A 173 9.16 2.62 2.54
C GLY A 173 10.15 1.86 3.42
N SER A 174 11.43 2.04 3.17
CA SER A 174 12.52 1.51 3.99
C SER A 174 13.82 2.26 3.74
N PHE A 175 14.52 2.61 4.80
CA PHE A 175 15.89 3.09 4.77
C PHE A 175 16.69 2.54 5.96
N PRO A 176 17.70 1.69 5.72
CA PRO A 176 18.08 1.16 4.41
C PRO A 176 17.02 0.22 3.81
N ALA A 177 17.07 0.01 2.49
CA ALA A 177 16.16 -0.87 1.75
C ALA A 177 16.23 -2.34 2.18
N GLN A 178 17.28 -2.70 2.90
CA GLN A 178 17.57 -4.05 3.43
C GLN A 178 17.86 -3.94 4.92
N VAL A 179 17.32 -4.85 5.72
CA VAL A 179 17.63 -4.94 7.15
C VAL A 179 19.14 -5.17 7.33
N ALA A 180 19.80 -4.27 8.04
CA ALA A 180 21.27 -4.27 8.14
C ALA A 180 21.80 -5.35 9.08
N GLU A 181 21.07 -5.66 10.17
CA GLU A 181 21.56 -6.52 11.25
C GLU A 181 20.43 -7.24 12.00
N GLY A 182 20.78 -8.09 12.97
CA GLY A 182 19.84 -8.86 13.76
C GLY A 182 19.36 -10.13 13.05
N SER A 183 18.30 -10.76 13.59
CA SER A 183 17.76 -12.02 13.07
C SER A 183 17.12 -11.90 11.68
N ASP A 184 16.79 -10.69 11.28
CA ASP A 184 16.19 -10.38 9.98
C ASP A 184 17.19 -9.82 8.96
N ALA A 185 18.49 -9.78 9.30
CA ALA A 185 19.54 -9.27 8.41
C ALA A 185 19.46 -9.87 7.00
N GLY A 186 19.58 -9.01 6.00
CA GLY A 186 19.45 -9.38 4.60
C GLY A 186 18.05 -9.38 4.03
N LYS A 187 17.00 -9.40 4.84
CA LYS A 187 15.61 -9.25 4.36
C LYS A 187 15.34 -7.83 3.86
N ARG A 188 14.51 -7.72 2.84
CA ARG A 188 14.08 -6.44 2.26
C ARG A 188 12.57 -6.27 2.43
N PRO A 189 12.10 -5.24 3.17
CA PRO A 189 10.66 -5.02 3.38
C PRO A 189 9.85 -4.94 2.07
N LEU A 190 10.41 -4.30 1.03
CA LEU A 190 9.77 -4.12 -0.28
C LEU A 190 10.39 -5.03 -1.38
N GLY A 191 11.17 -6.05 -1.02
CA GLY A 191 11.95 -6.85 -1.97
C GLY A 191 11.11 -7.62 -2.98
N ALA A 192 10.03 -8.26 -2.55
CA ALA A 192 9.20 -9.10 -3.42
C ALA A 192 8.65 -8.34 -4.65
N ALA A 193 8.28 -7.08 -4.50
CA ALA A 193 7.74 -6.28 -5.59
C ALA A 193 8.83 -5.86 -6.58
N VAL A 194 9.97 -5.34 -6.10
CA VAL A 194 11.05 -4.88 -6.97
C VAL A 194 11.68 -6.03 -7.77
N GLU A 195 11.78 -7.23 -7.21
CA GLU A 195 12.29 -8.40 -7.89
C GLU A 195 11.43 -8.77 -9.11
N VAL A 196 10.11 -8.80 -8.96
CA VAL A 196 9.18 -9.05 -10.08
C VAL A 196 9.21 -7.91 -11.10
N ALA A 197 9.31 -6.66 -10.66
CA ALA A 197 9.45 -5.51 -11.56
C ALA A 197 10.74 -5.61 -12.41
N PHE A 198 11.85 -6.04 -11.82
CA PHE A 198 13.10 -6.27 -12.54
C PHE A 198 13.01 -7.44 -13.53
N GLU A 199 12.35 -8.55 -13.15
CA GLU A 199 12.08 -9.66 -14.08
C GLU A 199 11.30 -9.15 -15.30
N LEU A 200 10.25 -8.36 -15.08
CA LEU A 200 9.45 -7.79 -16.17
C LEU A 200 10.25 -6.81 -17.02
N ALA A 201 10.98 -5.87 -16.41
CA ALA A 201 11.79 -4.89 -17.14
C ALA A 201 12.86 -5.54 -18.01
N ARG A 202 13.52 -6.61 -17.52
CA ARG A 202 14.48 -7.40 -18.31
C ARG A 202 13.82 -8.17 -19.47
N ALA A 203 12.58 -8.61 -19.30
CA ALA A 203 11.83 -9.35 -20.31
C ALA A 203 11.31 -8.48 -21.46
N LEU A 204 11.31 -7.14 -21.33
CA LEU A 204 10.88 -6.20 -22.37
C LEU A 204 11.88 -6.19 -23.53
N ASP A 205 11.39 -6.14 -24.76
CA ASP A 205 12.20 -5.88 -25.96
C ASP A 205 12.63 -4.40 -26.03
N GLU A 206 13.45 -4.04 -27.00
CA GLU A 206 13.99 -2.69 -27.15
C GLU A 206 12.90 -1.63 -27.35
N ALA A 207 11.90 -1.89 -28.17
CA ALA A 207 10.78 -0.97 -28.45
C ALA A 207 9.92 -0.78 -27.19
N GLN A 208 9.66 -1.88 -26.49
CA GLN A 208 8.93 -1.86 -25.22
C GLN A 208 9.70 -1.12 -24.14
N ARG A 209 11.03 -1.33 -24.00
CA ARG A 209 11.87 -0.59 -23.05
C ARG A 209 11.84 0.92 -23.32
N LYS A 210 11.90 1.32 -24.61
CA LYS A 210 11.76 2.73 -24.98
C LYS A 210 10.39 3.31 -24.55
N THR A 211 9.31 2.55 -24.72
CA THR A 211 7.96 2.95 -24.32
C THR A 211 7.80 2.96 -22.79
N ALA A 212 8.42 2.00 -22.07
CA ALA A 212 8.40 1.94 -20.61
C ALA A 212 9.12 3.10 -19.96
N ARG A 213 10.16 3.64 -20.62
CA ARG A 213 10.94 4.78 -20.12
C ARG A 213 10.16 6.09 -20.29
N ILE A 214 9.34 6.44 -19.32
CA ILE A 214 8.43 7.59 -19.34
C ILE A 214 9.09 8.91 -18.93
N MET A 215 10.34 8.88 -18.45
CA MET A 215 11.15 10.03 -18.05
C MET A 215 12.65 9.73 -18.22
N ASP A 216 13.50 10.76 -18.24
CA ASP A 216 14.93 10.60 -18.53
C ASP A 216 15.74 10.11 -17.33
N ALA A 217 15.31 10.40 -16.12
CA ALA A 217 15.92 9.97 -14.87
C ALA A 217 14.84 9.47 -13.91
N THR A 218 15.23 8.70 -12.88
CA THR A 218 14.35 8.38 -11.75
C THR A 218 13.92 9.67 -11.03
N PRO A 219 12.66 9.77 -10.59
CA PRO A 219 12.21 10.91 -9.80
C PRO A 219 12.94 10.95 -8.45
N ALA A 220 12.87 12.07 -7.76
CA ALA A 220 13.46 12.20 -6.43
C ALA A 220 12.61 11.51 -5.35
N ASP A 221 11.35 11.21 -5.63
CA ASP A 221 10.40 10.53 -4.77
C ASP A 221 9.19 10.07 -5.61
N VAL A 222 8.27 9.29 -5.01
CA VAL A 222 7.00 8.91 -5.61
C VAL A 222 6.15 10.14 -5.98
N LEU A 223 5.41 10.06 -7.09
CA LEU A 223 4.73 11.21 -7.70
C LEU A 223 3.24 11.32 -7.32
N TRP A 224 2.64 10.26 -6.77
CA TRP A 224 1.25 10.18 -6.29
C TRP A 224 1.17 10.12 -4.77
N ALA A 225 2.02 10.92 -4.10
CA ALA A 225 2.09 11.04 -2.65
C ALA A 225 1.30 12.25 -2.11
N VAL A 226 1.71 12.73 -0.95
CA VAL A 226 1.08 13.87 -0.25
C VAL A 226 0.90 15.08 -1.17
N GLY A 227 -0.32 15.63 -1.19
CA GLY A 227 -0.67 16.77 -2.06
C GLY A 227 -0.92 16.40 -3.53
N SER A 228 -0.75 15.13 -3.91
CA SER A 228 -1.02 14.62 -5.27
C SER A 228 -2.04 13.47 -5.28
N ASP A 229 -2.69 13.21 -4.17
CA ASP A 229 -3.64 12.10 -3.97
C ASP A 229 -4.95 12.25 -4.77
N ALA A 230 -5.28 13.47 -5.22
CA ALA A 230 -6.39 13.73 -6.15
C ALA A 230 -5.98 13.66 -7.63
N LYS A 231 -4.68 13.50 -7.93
CA LYS A 231 -4.17 13.42 -9.30
C LYS A 231 -4.66 12.13 -9.97
N PRO A 232 -5.29 12.22 -11.17
CA PRO A 232 -5.73 11.03 -11.89
C PRO A 232 -4.54 10.17 -12.32
N PRO A 233 -4.73 8.85 -12.47
CA PRO A 233 -3.70 7.98 -13.01
C PRO A 233 -3.25 8.42 -14.41
N GLU A 234 -1.96 8.29 -14.70
CA GLU A 234 -1.40 8.52 -16.03
C GLU A 234 -1.05 7.19 -16.68
N MET A 235 -1.79 6.81 -17.73
CA MET A 235 -1.60 5.56 -18.47
C MET A 235 -0.41 5.63 -19.45
N ARG A 236 0.79 6.01 -18.92
CA ARG A 236 2.03 6.04 -19.68
C ARG A 236 2.88 4.81 -19.37
N GLY A 237 3.54 4.27 -20.37
CA GLY A 237 4.34 3.04 -20.30
C GLY A 237 3.89 2.00 -21.31
N VAL A 238 4.36 0.76 -21.17
CA VAL A 238 3.96 -0.35 -22.05
C VAL A 238 2.58 -0.85 -21.62
N ALA A 239 1.62 -0.77 -22.53
CA ALA A 239 0.29 -1.33 -22.30
C ALA A 239 0.35 -2.86 -22.20
N ARG A 240 -0.43 -3.46 -21.30
CA ARG A 240 -0.55 -4.92 -21.15
C ARG A 240 -0.91 -5.61 -22.47
N THR A 241 -1.70 -4.96 -23.32
CA THR A 241 -2.09 -5.47 -24.65
C THR A 241 -0.93 -5.54 -25.64
N ALA A 242 0.13 -4.74 -25.44
CA ALA A 242 1.35 -4.75 -26.28
C ALA A 242 2.43 -5.73 -25.75
N MET A 243 2.12 -6.48 -24.70
CA MET A 243 3.05 -7.44 -24.09
C MET A 243 2.81 -8.87 -24.61
N THR A 244 3.87 -9.68 -24.62
CA THR A 244 3.78 -11.13 -24.84
C THR A 244 3.08 -11.82 -23.67
N ALA A 245 2.65 -13.07 -23.83
CA ALA A 245 2.00 -13.81 -22.75
C ALA A 245 2.87 -13.96 -21.50
N PRO A 246 4.18 -14.29 -21.58
CA PRO A 246 5.07 -14.31 -20.41
C PRO A 246 5.21 -12.93 -19.72
N GLN A 247 5.31 -11.84 -20.49
CA GLN A 247 5.39 -10.49 -19.94
C GLN A 247 4.09 -10.09 -19.22
N ARG A 248 2.94 -10.43 -19.79
CA ARG A 248 1.64 -10.22 -19.10
C ARG A 248 1.56 -10.98 -17.79
N ALA A 249 2.03 -12.22 -17.75
CA ALA A 249 2.06 -13.00 -16.52
C ALA A 249 2.94 -12.35 -15.43
N LEU A 250 4.08 -11.75 -15.81
CA LEU A 250 4.93 -11.00 -14.89
C LEU A 250 4.24 -9.71 -14.39
N LEU A 251 3.56 -8.97 -15.27
CA LEU A 251 2.82 -7.78 -14.87
C LEU A 251 1.65 -8.12 -13.94
N ASP A 252 0.91 -9.18 -14.26
CA ASP A 252 -0.20 -9.66 -13.44
C ASP A 252 0.33 -10.15 -12.05
N ARG A 253 1.51 -10.81 -12.02
CA ARG A 253 2.21 -11.21 -10.79
C ARG A 253 2.65 -9.99 -9.99
N LEU A 254 3.18 -8.94 -10.61
CA LEU A 254 3.58 -7.70 -9.93
C LEU A 254 2.38 -7.03 -9.26
N LEU A 255 1.26 -6.90 -9.96
CA LEU A 255 0.01 -6.40 -9.37
C LEU A 255 -0.47 -7.30 -8.22
N ALA A 256 -0.37 -8.62 -8.39
CA ALA A 256 -0.76 -9.58 -7.35
C ALA A 256 0.13 -9.48 -6.08
N VAL A 257 1.43 -9.16 -6.23
CA VAL A 257 2.31 -8.91 -5.07
C VAL A 257 1.81 -7.71 -4.26
N HIS A 258 1.47 -6.60 -4.91
CA HIS A 258 0.95 -5.42 -4.20
C HIS A 258 -0.42 -5.69 -3.57
N ALA A 259 -1.36 -6.26 -4.32
CA ALA A 259 -2.68 -6.60 -3.79
C ALA A 259 -2.60 -7.65 -2.66
N GLY A 260 -1.65 -8.58 -2.76
CA GLY A 260 -1.40 -9.63 -1.78
C GLY A 260 -0.85 -9.14 -0.43
N LEU A 261 -0.50 -7.86 -0.29
CA LEU A 261 -0.18 -7.25 1.00
C LEU A 261 -1.44 -6.94 1.83
N LEU A 262 -2.57 -6.76 1.17
CA LEU A 262 -3.85 -6.46 1.80
C LEU A 262 -4.58 -7.75 2.20
N ALA A 263 -5.43 -7.68 3.22
CA ALA A 263 -6.36 -8.76 3.54
C ALA A 263 -7.26 -9.04 2.32
N GLU A 264 -7.65 -10.30 2.11
CA GLU A 264 -8.28 -10.76 0.86
C GLU A 264 -9.51 -9.93 0.48
N GLY A 265 -10.48 -9.74 1.36
CA GLY A 265 -11.67 -8.94 1.09
C GLY A 265 -11.38 -7.45 0.87
N VAL A 266 -10.32 -6.91 1.49
CA VAL A 266 -9.84 -5.53 1.27
C VAL A 266 -9.23 -5.40 -0.13
N ALA A 267 -8.36 -6.34 -0.52
CA ALA A 267 -7.76 -6.35 -1.85
C ALA A 267 -8.81 -6.47 -2.95
N ASP A 268 -9.82 -7.31 -2.76
CA ASP A 268 -10.92 -7.50 -3.71
C ASP A 268 -11.80 -6.26 -3.82
N ALA A 269 -12.12 -5.60 -2.71
CA ALA A 269 -12.85 -4.35 -2.72
C ALA A 269 -12.08 -3.25 -3.45
N GLN A 270 -10.76 -3.16 -3.22
CA GLN A 270 -9.89 -2.16 -3.85
C GLN A 270 -9.78 -2.36 -5.37
N LEU A 271 -9.74 -3.59 -5.84
CA LEU A 271 -9.60 -3.91 -7.28
C LEU A 271 -10.95 -4.07 -8.02
N ARG A 272 -12.08 -4.04 -7.31
CA ARG A 272 -13.41 -4.40 -7.83
C ARG A 272 -13.80 -3.60 -9.08
N GLU A 273 -13.67 -2.28 -9.02
CA GLU A 273 -14.06 -1.41 -10.14
C GLU A 273 -13.18 -1.61 -11.36
N TRP A 274 -11.86 -1.66 -11.16
CA TRP A 274 -10.93 -1.94 -12.24
C TRP A 274 -11.22 -3.29 -12.90
N ARG A 275 -11.41 -4.36 -12.11
CA ARG A 275 -11.74 -5.69 -12.62
C ARG A 275 -13.06 -5.70 -13.40
N ALA A 276 -14.07 -4.96 -12.94
CA ALA A 276 -15.39 -4.95 -13.56
C ALA A 276 -15.46 -4.13 -14.84
N LYS A 277 -14.75 -2.99 -14.90
CA LYS A 277 -14.90 -2.02 -15.99
C LYS A 277 -13.67 -1.92 -16.90
N HIS A 278 -12.49 -2.22 -16.40
CA HIS A 278 -11.21 -1.91 -17.02
C HIS A 278 -10.22 -3.09 -16.99
N ALA A 279 -10.69 -4.32 -16.78
CA ALA A 279 -9.81 -5.49 -16.71
C ALA A 279 -8.98 -5.61 -18.01
N GLY A 280 -7.65 -5.57 -17.88
CA GLY A 280 -6.73 -5.56 -19.02
C GLY A 280 -6.20 -4.17 -19.41
N GLU A 281 -6.84 -3.09 -18.97
CA GLU A 281 -6.30 -1.74 -19.10
C GLU A 281 -5.26 -1.50 -17.98
N LEU A 282 -4.03 -1.82 -18.28
CA LEU A 282 -2.90 -1.77 -17.36
C LEU A 282 -1.65 -1.37 -18.13
N THR A 283 -0.87 -0.43 -17.62
CA THR A 283 0.42 -0.04 -18.16
C THR A 283 1.54 -0.26 -17.17
N PHE A 284 2.73 -0.55 -17.67
CA PHE A 284 3.95 -0.67 -16.89
C PHE A 284 4.98 0.33 -17.39
N ALA A 285 5.51 1.14 -16.53
CA ALA A 285 6.66 2.00 -16.76
C ALA A 285 7.83 1.56 -15.92
N PHE A 286 9.04 1.74 -16.46
CA PHE A 286 10.30 1.45 -15.76
C PHE A 286 11.37 2.46 -16.18
N VAL A 287 12.09 3.01 -15.20
CA VAL A 287 13.16 3.98 -15.40
C VAL A 287 14.34 3.59 -14.50
N GLY A 288 15.55 3.72 -15.00
CA GLY A 288 16.77 3.32 -14.31
C GLY A 288 17.26 1.93 -14.68
N GLU A 289 17.97 1.29 -13.77
CA GLU A 289 18.62 -0.01 -14.00
C GLU A 289 17.96 -1.13 -13.20
N THR A 290 18.06 -2.37 -13.70
CA THR A 290 17.56 -3.55 -13.00
C THR A 290 18.64 -4.13 -12.07
N ASP A 291 19.19 -3.27 -11.24
CA ASP A 291 20.21 -3.54 -10.24
C ASP A 291 19.78 -2.88 -8.92
N LEU A 292 19.74 -3.64 -7.83
CA LEU A 292 19.31 -3.15 -6.51
C LEU A 292 20.24 -2.07 -5.92
N ALA A 293 21.48 -1.96 -6.41
CA ALA A 293 22.43 -0.93 -6.00
C ALA A 293 22.40 0.33 -6.89
N LYS A 294 21.46 0.40 -7.81
CA LYS A 294 21.31 1.52 -8.75
C LYS A 294 19.91 2.14 -8.66
N PRO A 295 19.77 3.46 -8.84
CA PRO A 295 18.47 4.09 -8.85
C PRO A 295 17.52 3.46 -9.87
N HIS A 296 16.30 3.20 -9.44
CA HIS A 296 15.25 2.62 -10.26
C HIS A 296 13.88 3.08 -9.79
N TYR A 297 12.96 3.13 -10.74
CA TYR A 297 11.56 3.50 -10.54
C TYR A 297 10.69 2.60 -11.40
N TYR A 298 9.57 2.16 -10.90
CA TYR A 298 8.52 1.59 -11.72
C TYR A 298 7.15 2.13 -11.34
N ARG A 299 6.23 2.05 -12.31
CA ARG A 299 4.83 2.40 -12.12
C ARG A 299 3.92 1.40 -12.80
N ILE A 300 2.90 0.98 -12.07
CA ILE A 300 1.72 0.32 -12.61
C ILE A 300 0.62 1.37 -12.62
N ALA A 301 -0.03 1.62 -13.77
CA ALA A 301 -1.17 2.51 -13.85
C ALA A 301 -2.35 1.82 -14.52
N THR A 302 -3.54 2.09 -13.98
CA THR A 302 -4.84 1.69 -14.50
C THR A 302 -5.72 2.94 -14.63
N PRO A 303 -6.88 2.90 -15.28
CA PRO A 303 -7.80 4.03 -15.25
C PRO A 303 -8.31 4.42 -13.87
N CYS A 304 -8.17 3.53 -12.87
CA CYS A 304 -8.68 3.74 -11.50
C CYS A 304 -7.59 4.15 -10.51
N PHE A 305 -6.40 3.53 -10.59
CA PHE A 305 -5.36 3.68 -9.57
C PHE A 305 -3.95 3.67 -10.15
N THR A 306 -3.01 4.15 -9.37
CA THR A 306 -1.57 4.10 -9.64
C THR A 306 -0.85 3.41 -8.47
N ILE A 307 0.11 2.55 -8.78
CA ILE A 307 1.08 2.00 -7.84
C ILE A 307 2.46 2.41 -8.33
N GLU A 308 3.23 3.07 -7.46
CA GLU A 308 4.60 3.49 -7.75
C GLU A 308 5.57 2.88 -6.76
N TYR A 309 6.76 2.63 -7.23
CA TYR A 309 7.93 2.29 -6.43
C TYR A 309 9.12 3.13 -6.91
N ASP A 310 9.83 3.71 -5.97
CA ASP A 310 10.99 4.52 -6.23
C ASP A 310 12.15 4.17 -5.30
N SER A 311 13.39 4.28 -5.80
CA SER A 311 14.61 4.28 -5.00
C SER A 311 15.20 5.69 -5.02
N THR A 312 15.11 6.41 -3.89
CA THR A 312 15.32 7.85 -3.82
C THR A 312 16.79 8.28 -3.74
N ASN A 313 17.68 7.37 -3.32
CA ASN A 313 19.11 7.65 -3.20
C ASN A 313 19.92 7.15 -4.40
N ALA A 314 21.07 7.75 -4.65
CA ALA A 314 21.96 7.36 -5.74
C ALA A 314 22.47 5.92 -5.65
N ASP A 315 22.52 5.35 -4.45
CA ASP A 315 22.89 3.95 -4.16
C ASP A 315 21.67 3.03 -3.99
N ALA A 316 20.46 3.53 -4.29
CA ALA A 316 19.20 2.84 -4.14
C ALA A 316 18.92 2.27 -2.72
N SER A 317 19.58 2.81 -1.70
CA SER A 317 19.43 2.36 -0.31
C SER A 317 18.14 2.83 0.36
N HIS A 318 17.44 3.80 -0.22
CA HIS A 318 16.17 4.35 0.29
C HIS A 318 15.05 4.12 -0.73
N VAL A 319 14.01 3.44 -0.31
CA VAL A 319 12.93 2.99 -1.19
C VAL A 319 11.57 3.42 -0.67
N HIS A 320 10.71 3.85 -1.58
CA HIS A 320 9.32 4.20 -1.31
C HIS A 320 8.38 3.47 -2.27
N CYS A 321 7.17 3.19 -1.81
CA CYS A 321 6.08 2.67 -2.62
C CYS A 321 4.77 3.30 -2.17
N VAL A 322 3.95 3.74 -3.12
CA VAL A 322 2.62 4.28 -2.86
C VAL A 322 1.58 3.60 -3.77
N TRP A 323 0.43 3.30 -3.21
CA TRP A 323 -0.77 2.95 -3.95
C TRP A 323 -1.81 4.03 -3.72
N SER A 324 -2.19 4.73 -4.78
CA SER A 324 -3.18 5.81 -4.78
C SER A 324 -4.34 5.48 -5.73
N ASP A 325 -5.57 5.66 -5.25
CA ASP A 325 -6.82 5.53 -6.01
C ASP A 325 -7.67 6.77 -5.72
N PRO A 326 -7.67 7.79 -6.59
CA PRO A 326 -8.33 9.07 -6.32
C PRO A 326 -9.82 8.98 -5.98
N ALA A 327 -10.51 7.95 -6.49
CA ALA A 327 -11.93 7.72 -6.18
C ALA A 327 -12.14 7.07 -4.81
N ARG A 328 -11.10 6.39 -4.25
CA ARG A 328 -11.17 5.62 -3.00
C ARG A 328 -10.26 6.14 -1.90
N ASN A 329 -9.32 7.02 -2.23
CA ASN A 329 -8.45 7.63 -1.24
C ASN A 329 -9.27 8.20 -0.08
N PHE A 330 -8.92 7.84 1.16
CA PHE A 330 -9.59 8.27 2.38
C PHE A 330 -11.08 7.87 2.45
N GLY A 331 -11.49 6.77 1.83
CA GLY A 331 -12.89 6.35 1.71
C GLY A 331 -13.67 7.04 0.59
N GLY A 332 -13.11 8.05 -0.03
CA GLY A 332 -13.49 8.72 -1.28
C GLY A 332 -14.99 8.80 -1.57
N ASP A 333 -15.40 8.30 -2.74
CA ASP A 333 -16.76 8.39 -3.26
C ASP A 333 -17.79 7.64 -2.40
N ALA A 334 -17.41 6.50 -1.80
CA ALA A 334 -18.30 5.73 -0.94
C ALA A 334 -18.69 6.53 0.32
N LEU A 335 -17.71 7.17 0.95
CA LEU A 335 -17.94 8.00 2.13
C LEU A 335 -18.73 9.27 1.78
N ARG A 336 -18.43 9.93 0.66
CA ARG A 336 -19.22 11.08 0.18
C ARG A 336 -20.67 10.70 -0.07
N ALA A 337 -20.92 9.56 -0.71
CA ALA A 337 -22.25 9.05 -0.95
C ALA A 337 -23.00 8.72 0.35
N HIS A 338 -22.32 8.11 1.32
CA HIS A 338 -22.88 7.83 2.64
C HIS A 338 -23.26 9.13 3.37
N LEU A 339 -22.35 10.10 3.48
CA LEU A 339 -22.60 11.38 4.14
C LEU A 339 -23.74 12.17 3.47
N ALA A 340 -23.87 12.11 2.14
CA ALA A 340 -24.97 12.75 1.43
C ALA A 340 -26.32 12.11 1.74
N ARG A 341 -26.40 10.80 1.94
CA ARG A 341 -27.64 10.08 2.31
C ARG A 341 -28.06 10.37 3.74
N GLU A 342 -27.11 10.31 4.69
CA GLU A 342 -27.42 10.36 6.12
C GLU A 342 -27.55 11.80 6.66
N HIS A 343 -26.87 12.77 6.05
CA HIS A 343 -26.75 14.14 6.55
C HIS A 343 -27.36 15.20 5.63
N GLY A 344 -28.17 14.80 4.64
CA GLY A 344 -29.03 15.71 3.85
C GLY A 344 -28.27 16.80 3.10
N GLY A 345 -27.24 16.46 2.30
CA GLY A 345 -26.78 17.32 1.23
C GLY A 345 -26.05 18.62 1.61
N ALA A 346 -25.50 18.74 2.81
CA ALA A 346 -24.52 19.78 3.12
C ALA A 346 -23.17 19.40 2.51
N ALA A 347 -23.07 19.49 1.18
CA ALA A 347 -21.80 19.49 0.48
C ALA A 347 -20.97 20.68 0.99
N GLN A 348 -20.03 20.44 1.89
CA GLN A 348 -18.99 21.42 2.17
C GLN A 348 -18.14 21.51 0.88
N SER A 349 -18.36 22.59 0.14
CA SER A 349 -17.49 23.02 -0.92
C SER A 349 -16.09 23.17 -0.35
N GLN A 350 -15.15 22.38 -0.84
CA GLN A 350 -13.72 22.62 -0.59
C GLN A 350 -13.42 24.06 -0.99
N PRO A 351 -12.71 24.85 -0.17
CA PRO A 351 -12.24 26.16 -0.61
C PRO A 351 -11.29 25.94 -1.78
N LYS A 352 -11.57 26.59 -2.91
CA LYS A 352 -10.62 26.70 -4.02
C LYS A 352 -9.38 27.39 -3.46
N ALA A 353 -8.24 26.71 -3.54
CA ALA A 353 -6.96 27.36 -3.35
C ALA A 353 -6.81 28.44 -4.45
N GLU A 354 -6.71 29.69 -4.05
CA GLU A 354 -6.23 30.79 -4.86
C GLU A 354 -4.70 30.75 -4.96
#